data_67f4595306bdfedf6fb7a3e4b5cbc774
#
_entry.id   67f4595306bdfedf6fb7a3e4b5cbc774
#
_cell.length_a   1.000
_cell.length_b   1.000
_cell.length_c   1.000
_cell.angle_alpha   90.00
_cell.angle_beta   90.00
_cell.angle_gamma   90.00
#
_symmetry.space_group_name_H-M   'P 1'
#
loop_
_entity.id
_entity.type
_entity.pdbx_description
1 polymer ?
#
loop_
_entity_poly.entity_id
_entity_poly.type
_entity_poly.pdbx_seq_one_letter_code
_entity_poly.pdbx_strand_id
1 'polypeptide(L)' 'SHSKRLGVKIFGGQFAKAGCIIRRQRGTVNRPGVNVGMGKDHTLYALCDGIVEFKQRAGHTYINVVAKESENN' A
#
# COMPACT_ATOMS: atom_id res chain seq x y z
N SER A 1 -18.29 11.40 -8.01
CA SER A 1 -17.64 11.47 -7.59
C SER A 1 -16.34 11.02 -7.74
N HIS A 2 -15.66 11.47 -7.39
CA HIS A 2 -14.48 11.38 -7.51
C HIS A 2 -14.00 10.18 -7.01
N SER A 3 -14.65 9.50 -6.36
CA SER A 3 -14.26 8.30 -5.88
C SER A 3 -13.86 7.39 -6.90
N LYS A 4 -14.05 7.68 -8.08
CA LYS A 4 -13.67 6.83 -9.05
C LYS A 4 -12.26 6.86 -9.36
N ARG A 5 -11.41 7.54 -8.66
CA ARG A 5 -10.03 7.54 -8.94
C ARG A 5 -9.42 6.29 -8.43
N LEU A 6 -9.47 5.21 -9.17
CA LEU A 6 -8.85 3.96 -8.83
C LEU A 6 -7.39 4.00 -9.25
N GLY A 7 -6.60 3.09 -8.76
CA GLY A 7 -5.22 2.95 -9.19
C GLY A 7 -4.22 3.12 -8.07
N VAL A 8 -2.96 3.09 -8.42
CA VAL A 8 -1.88 3.19 -7.45
C VAL A 8 -1.68 4.65 -7.08
N LYS A 9 -1.73 4.94 -5.80
CA LYS A 9 -1.52 6.29 -5.30
C LYS A 9 -0.08 6.49 -4.85
N ILE A 10 0.55 5.44 -4.36
CA ILE A 10 1.94 5.50 -3.93
C ILE A 10 2.66 4.35 -4.59
N PHE A 11 3.72 4.65 -5.32
CA PHE A 11 4.40 3.64 -6.09
C PHE A 11 5.53 3.01 -5.30
N GLY A 12 6.05 1.92 -5.81
CA GLY A 12 7.14 1.24 -5.16
C GLY A 12 8.34 2.15 -4.99
N GLY A 13 9.00 2.07 -3.86
CA GLY A 13 10.14 2.90 -3.56
C GLY A 13 9.80 4.23 -2.93
N GLN A 14 8.51 4.57 -2.87
CA GLN A 14 8.12 5.83 -2.27
C GLN A 14 7.79 5.65 -0.81
N PHE A 15 7.94 6.72 -0.05
CA PHE A 15 7.64 6.70 1.37
C PHE A 15 6.13 6.85 1.58
N ALA A 16 5.59 6.08 2.50
CA ALA A 16 4.18 6.17 2.86
C ALA A 16 4.09 6.36 4.36
N LYS A 17 3.23 7.27 4.78
CA LYS A 17 2.96 7.47 6.19
C LYS A 17 1.84 6.56 6.62
N ALA A 18 1.83 6.22 7.90
CA ALA A 18 0.76 5.38 8.43
C ALA A 18 -0.59 6.01 8.10
N GLY A 19 -1.49 5.21 7.61
CA GLY A 19 -2.82 5.67 7.23
C GLY A 19 -2.95 6.15 5.80
N CYS A 20 -1.84 6.32 5.09
CA CYS A 20 -1.92 6.77 3.70
C CYS A 20 -2.46 5.67 2.81
N ILE A 21 -3.27 6.07 1.85
CA ILE A 21 -3.79 5.12 0.88
C ILE A 21 -2.71 4.83 -0.14
N ILE A 22 -2.44 3.55 -0.33
CA ILE A 22 -1.42 3.14 -1.29
C ILE A 22 -2.07 2.83 -2.62
N ARG A 23 -3.21 2.15 -2.59
CA ARG A 23 -3.88 1.79 -3.84
C ARG A 23 -5.37 1.68 -3.62
N ARG A 24 -6.14 2.23 -4.55
CA ARG A 24 -7.57 2.02 -4.59
C ARG A 24 -7.87 1.04 -5.69
N GLN A 25 -8.72 0.07 -5.41
CA GLN A 25 -9.00 -0.97 -6.37
C GLN A 25 -10.40 -1.51 -6.18
N ARG A 26 -10.91 -2.16 -7.19
CA ARG A 26 -12.14 -2.89 -7.09
C ARG A 26 -11.77 -4.33 -6.98
N GLY A 27 -12.13 -4.94 -5.89
CA GLY A 27 -11.75 -6.31 -5.65
C GLY A 27 -10.28 -6.37 -5.26
N THR A 28 -9.79 -7.56 -5.07
CA THR A 28 -8.44 -7.76 -4.58
C THR A 28 -7.48 -7.93 -5.74
N VAL A 29 -7.15 -6.84 -6.38
CA VAL A 29 -6.17 -6.86 -7.46
C VAL A 29 -4.78 -7.04 -6.88
N ASN A 30 -4.47 -6.23 -5.86
CA ASN A 30 -3.23 -6.43 -5.11
C ASN A 30 -3.63 -6.85 -3.71
N ARG A 31 -2.78 -7.60 -3.06
CA ARG A 31 -3.07 -8.11 -1.73
C ARG A 31 -2.25 -7.39 -0.69
N PRO A 32 -2.78 -7.23 0.51
CA PRO A 32 -2.01 -6.57 1.56
C PRO A 32 -0.92 -7.51 2.07
N GLY A 33 0.27 -6.99 2.16
CA GLY A 33 1.39 -7.74 2.69
C GLY A 33 1.77 -7.22 4.07
N VAL A 34 3.06 -7.11 4.31
CA VAL A 34 3.54 -6.69 5.63
C VAL A 34 3.23 -5.22 5.84
N ASN A 35 2.65 -4.88 6.99
CA ASN A 35 2.35 -3.51 7.39
C ASN A 35 1.40 -2.79 6.43
N VAL A 36 0.53 -3.55 5.77
CA VAL A 36 -0.47 -2.98 4.88
C VAL A 36 -1.83 -3.54 5.27
N GLY A 37 -2.81 -2.68 5.39
CA GLY A 37 -4.16 -3.10 5.71
C GLY A 37 -5.06 -2.94 4.51
N MET A 38 -6.21 -3.60 4.54
CA MET A 38 -7.17 -3.51 3.45
C MET A 38 -8.52 -3.16 4.05
N GLY A 39 -9.14 -2.12 3.50
CA GLY A 39 -10.45 -1.70 3.94
C GLY A 39 -11.55 -2.51 3.32
N LYS A 40 -12.81 -2.20 3.66
CA LYS A 40 -13.93 -2.92 3.16
C LYS A 40 -14.06 -2.79 1.66
N ASP A 41 -13.63 -1.69 1.10
CA ASP A 41 -13.73 -1.46 -0.33
C ASP A 41 -12.45 -1.86 -1.03
N HIS A 42 -11.64 -2.70 -0.41
CA HIS A 42 -10.39 -3.22 -0.97
C HIS A 42 -9.32 -2.14 -1.13
N THR A 43 -9.48 -1.02 -0.47
CA THR A 43 -8.44 0.02 -0.48
C THR A 43 -7.29 -0.45 0.38
N LEU A 44 -6.07 -0.36 -0.15
CA LEU A 44 -4.88 -0.74 0.61
C LEU A 44 -4.24 0.50 1.20
N TYR A 45 -3.86 0.43 2.46
CA TYR A 45 -3.28 1.58 3.15
C TYR A 45 -2.15 1.13 4.05
N ALA A 46 -1.25 2.04 4.33
CA ALA A 46 -0.09 1.74 5.16
C ALA A 46 -0.49 1.68 6.63
N LEU A 47 0.06 0.71 7.34
CA LEU A 47 -0.19 0.60 8.77
C LEU A 47 0.92 1.29 9.58
N CYS A 48 2.04 1.57 8.94
CA CYS A 48 3.12 2.29 9.61
C CYS A 48 3.88 3.11 8.58
N ASP A 49 4.75 3.98 9.05
CA ASP A 49 5.57 4.77 8.15
C ASP A 49 6.64 3.87 7.55
N GLY A 50 6.89 4.00 6.29
CA GLY A 50 7.92 3.19 5.65
C GLY A 50 7.91 3.32 4.15
N ILE A 51 8.67 2.47 3.51
CA ILE A 51 8.84 2.48 2.06
C ILE A 51 7.96 1.39 1.45
N VAL A 52 7.24 1.76 0.42
CA VAL A 52 6.33 0.84 -0.24
C VAL A 52 7.11 -0.10 -1.15
N GLU A 53 6.78 -1.38 -1.09
CA GLU A 53 7.37 -2.37 -1.97
C GLU A 53 6.28 -3.21 -2.59
N PHE A 54 6.43 -3.51 -3.87
CA PHE A 54 5.52 -4.42 -4.55
C PHE A 54 6.26 -5.73 -4.76
N LYS A 55 5.69 -6.82 -4.30
CA LYS A 55 6.30 -8.12 -4.42
C LYS A 55 5.35 -9.11 -5.08
N GLN A 56 5.87 -9.96 -5.91
CA GLN A 56 5.06 -11.00 -6.51
C GLN A 56 5.34 -12.33 -5.86
N ARG A 57 4.27 -13.07 -5.57
CA ARG A 57 4.39 -14.35 -4.97
C ARG A 57 3.29 -15.23 -5.44
N ALA A 58 3.59 -16.37 -5.99
CA ALA A 58 2.59 -17.34 -6.41
C ALA A 58 1.52 -16.74 -7.32
N GLY A 59 1.95 -15.87 -8.23
CA GLY A 59 1.01 -15.29 -9.18
C GLY A 59 0.22 -14.09 -8.66
N HIS A 60 0.45 -13.69 -7.43
CA HIS A 60 -0.24 -12.54 -6.86
C HIS A 60 0.75 -11.44 -6.53
N THR A 61 0.29 -10.21 -6.62
CA THR A 61 1.13 -9.07 -6.26
C THR A 61 0.75 -8.60 -4.86
N TYR A 62 1.72 -8.54 -4.00
CA TYR A 62 1.52 -8.08 -2.63
C TYR A 62 2.18 -6.73 -2.45
N ILE A 63 1.56 -5.87 -1.67
CA ILE A 63 2.13 -4.57 -1.36
C ILE A 63 2.57 -4.60 0.08
N ASN A 64 3.85 -4.28 0.31
CA ASN A 64 4.41 -4.25 1.64
C ASN A 64 4.90 -2.85 1.97
N VAL A 65 4.94 -2.52 3.23
CA VAL A 65 5.56 -1.29 3.70
C VAL A 65 6.70 -1.70 4.60
N VAL A 66 7.91 -1.34 4.20
CA VAL A 66 9.08 -1.66 5.00
C VAL A 66 9.26 -0.53 5.99
N ALA A 67 9.09 -0.83 7.26
CA ALA A 67 9.15 0.20 8.29
C ALA A 67 10.50 0.91 8.21
N LYS A 68 10.47 2.24 8.30
CA LYS A 68 11.67 3.01 8.20
C LYS A 68 11.75 3.95 9.37
N GLU A 69 12.86 3.92 10.08
CA GLU A 69 13.03 4.80 11.20
C GLU A 69 13.33 6.18 10.75
N SER A 70 12.86 7.11 11.49
CA SER A 70 13.11 8.45 11.15
C SER A 70 14.55 8.72 11.32
N GLU A 71 15.13 9.32 10.60
CA GLU A 71 16.43 9.48 10.65
C GLU A 71 16.84 10.51 11.04
N ASN A 72 17.09 10.80 11.34
CA ASN A 72 17.42 11.61 11.66
C ASN A 72 18.35 11.74 11.89
N ASN A 73 18.42 11.48 11.83
CA ASN A 73 18.97 11.54 11.87
C ASN A 73 19.30 11.69 11.69
#